data_f5d50275e2d9ce17f5173d1fe9556077
#
_entry.id   f5d50275e2d9ce17f5173d1fe9556077
#
_cell.length_a   1.000
_cell.length_b   1.000
_cell.length_c   1.000
_cell.angle_alpha   90.00
_cell.angle_beta   90.00
_cell.angle_gamma   90.00
#
_symmetry.space_group_name_H-M   'P 1'
#
loop_
_entity.id
_entity.type
_entity.pdbx_description
1 polymer ?
#
loop_
_entity_poly.entity_id
_entity_poly.type
_entity_poly.pdbx_seq_one_letter_code
_entity_poly.pdbx_strand_id
1 'polypeptide(L)'
;MKRSTSVVIVTTLIASVLLAAPASAEKNKKAKKISQTSSLLALCKDTKAVGHSPMRLPMPSTKRPHVNKIITLKTNCGEIQIAADGVNAPLTVISMSYLANKGYFDNSPCHRITNSGIFVLQCGDPTASGSGGPAWQVPDENLPKGIGNIYPAGSVAMANSGANTNGSQFFIVYDDNSRLGPNYTLWGKVIKGLDIVKAVAALGSDNSNPAGGGVPNQAITIERAIAR
;
A
#
# COMPACT_ATOMS: atom_id res chain seq x y z
N MET A 1 -33.04 -77.63 -13.58
CA MET A 1 -33.37 -76.70 -12.48
C MET A 1 -32.48 -75.48 -12.62
N LYS A 2 -32.96 -74.38 -13.19
CA LYS A 2 -32.21 -73.11 -13.33
C LYS A 2 -32.66 -72.16 -12.21
N ARG A 3 -31.72 -71.80 -11.31
CA ARG A 3 -31.98 -70.80 -10.29
C ARG A 3 -31.67 -69.41 -10.86
N SER A 4 -32.66 -68.55 -10.93
CA SER A 4 -32.52 -67.16 -11.29
C SER A 4 -32.15 -66.34 -10.05
N THR A 5 -31.03 -65.60 -10.10
CA THR A 5 -30.59 -64.72 -9.02
C THR A 5 -30.94 -63.28 -9.47
N SER A 6 -31.93 -62.67 -8.77
CA SER A 6 -32.29 -61.24 -8.97
C SER A 6 -31.31 -60.37 -8.24
N VAL A 7 -30.61 -59.50 -8.94
CA VAL A 7 -29.80 -58.43 -8.36
C VAL A 7 -30.65 -57.19 -8.17
N VAL A 8 -30.83 -56.78 -6.91
CA VAL A 8 -31.47 -55.54 -6.54
C VAL A 8 -30.43 -54.43 -6.53
N ILE A 9 -30.53 -53.51 -7.47
CA ILE A 9 -29.69 -52.28 -7.51
C ILE A 9 -30.37 -51.21 -6.63
N VAL A 10 -29.78 -50.91 -5.47
CA VAL A 10 -30.19 -49.80 -4.63
C VAL A 10 -29.46 -48.56 -5.12
N THR A 11 -30.15 -47.66 -5.80
CA THR A 11 -29.67 -46.35 -6.19
C THR A 11 -29.86 -45.38 -5.01
N THR A 12 -28.77 -45.06 -4.30
CA THR A 12 -28.74 -43.99 -3.31
C THR A 12 -28.63 -42.63 -4.02
N LEU A 13 -29.70 -41.85 -4.04
CA LEU A 13 -29.72 -40.45 -4.40
C LEU A 13 -29.02 -39.66 -3.30
N ILE A 14 -27.80 -39.16 -3.54
CA ILE A 14 -27.16 -38.15 -2.70
C ILE A 14 -27.74 -36.78 -3.12
N ALA A 15 -28.65 -36.25 -2.32
CA ALA A 15 -29.15 -34.90 -2.47
C ALA A 15 -28.08 -33.92 -1.97
N SER A 16 -27.36 -33.28 -2.92
CA SER A 16 -26.43 -32.20 -2.64
C SER A 16 -27.25 -30.96 -2.26
N VAL A 17 -27.34 -30.65 -0.98
CA VAL A 17 -27.90 -29.39 -0.48
C VAL A 17 -26.83 -28.31 -0.70
N LEU A 18 -26.94 -27.56 -1.80
CA LEU A 18 -26.24 -26.31 -1.97
C LEU A 18 -26.83 -25.28 -0.99
N LEU A 19 -26.15 -25.04 0.13
CA LEU A 19 -26.43 -23.89 0.99
C LEU A 19 -26.06 -22.62 0.25
N ALA A 20 -27.00 -22.04 -0.47
CA ALA A 20 -26.87 -20.68 -0.99
C ALA A 20 -26.90 -19.71 0.21
N ALA A 21 -25.79 -19.04 0.47
CA ALA A 21 -25.76 -17.96 1.46
C ALA A 21 -26.81 -16.90 1.10
N PRO A 22 -27.60 -16.40 2.06
CA PRO A 22 -28.71 -15.50 1.73
C PRO A 22 -28.17 -14.20 1.14
N ALA A 23 -28.68 -13.83 -0.04
CA ALA A 23 -28.35 -12.61 -0.78
C ALA A 23 -28.49 -11.31 0.06
N SER A 24 -29.23 -11.36 1.17
CA SER A 24 -29.35 -10.28 2.15
C SER A 24 -28.06 -10.02 2.93
N ALA A 25 -27.26 -11.05 3.25
CA ALA A 25 -26.02 -10.89 4.00
C ALA A 25 -24.92 -10.19 3.15
N GLU A 26 -24.91 -10.46 1.86
CA GLU A 26 -23.98 -9.84 0.93
C GLU A 26 -24.33 -8.36 0.64
N LYS A 27 -25.63 -8.06 0.48
CA LYS A 27 -26.13 -6.68 0.38
C LYS A 27 -25.80 -5.87 1.64
N ASN A 28 -25.98 -6.43 2.82
CA ASN A 28 -25.66 -5.76 4.09
C ASN A 28 -24.15 -5.51 4.26
N LYS A 29 -23.27 -6.46 3.86
CA LYS A 29 -21.82 -6.27 3.87
C LYS A 29 -21.40 -5.16 2.90
N LYS A 30 -21.96 -5.13 1.70
CA LYS A 30 -21.68 -4.10 0.69
C LYS A 30 -22.17 -2.72 1.15
N ALA A 31 -23.37 -2.62 1.70
CA ALA A 31 -23.91 -1.37 2.25
C ALA A 31 -23.06 -0.84 3.42
N LYS A 32 -22.64 -1.71 4.35
CA LYS A 32 -21.77 -1.35 5.47
C LYS A 32 -20.40 -0.87 4.99
N LYS A 33 -19.81 -1.54 3.98
CA LYS A 33 -18.52 -1.15 3.39
C LYS A 33 -18.60 0.22 2.70
N ILE A 34 -19.67 0.48 1.96
CA ILE A 34 -19.92 1.78 1.31
C ILE A 34 -20.07 2.88 2.34
N SER A 35 -20.84 2.67 3.41
CA SER A 35 -21.03 3.64 4.50
C SER A 35 -19.72 3.94 5.22
N GLN A 36 -18.88 2.95 5.49
CA GLN A 36 -17.57 3.17 6.10
C GLN A 36 -16.62 3.96 5.18
N THR A 37 -16.59 3.63 3.89
CA THR A 37 -15.77 4.37 2.91
C THR A 37 -16.20 5.83 2.84
N SER A 38 -17.51 6.11 2.74
CA SER A 38 -18.05 7.47 2.71
C SER A 38 -17.72 8.25 3.99
N SER A 39 -17.80 7.63 5.16
CA SER A 39 -17.47 8.27 6.42
C SER A 39 -15.98 8.57 6.55
N LEU A 40 -15.09 7.70 6.08
CA LEU A 40 -13.64 7.94 6.06
C LEU A 40 -13.27 9.06 5.08
N LEU A 41 -13.87 9.09 3.90
CA LEU A 41 -13.62 10.15 2.91
C LEU A 41 -14.18 11.51 3.36
N ALA A 42 -15.25 11.53 4.13
CA ALA A 42 -15.76 12.76 4.76
C ALA A 42 -14.78 13.37 5.77
N LEU A 43 -13.76 12.63 6.21
CA LEU A 43 -12.68 13.15 7.05
C LEU A 43 -11.58 13.83 6.24
N CYS A 44 -11.51 13.59 4.92
CA CYS A 44 -10.53 14.26 4.06
C CYS A 44 -10.85 15.75 3.96
N LYS A 45 -9.91 16.56 4.39
CA LYS A 45 -9.98 18.00 4.19
C LYS A 45 -9.52 18.34 2.78
N ASP A 46 -10.03 19.40 2.20
CA ASP A 46 -9.48 19.93 0.96
C ASP A 46 -8.01 20.27 1.15
N THR A 47 -7.20 19.89 0.18
CA THR A 47 -5.78 20.22 0.16
C THR A 47 -5.44 21.06 -1.06
N LYS A 48 -4.64 22.11 -0.83
CA LYS A 48 -4.05 22.91 -1.92
C LYS A 48 -2.60 22.52 -2.19
N ALA A 49 -2.14 21.41 -1.61
CA ALA A 49 -0.79 20.95 -1.80
C ALA A 49 -0.56 20.59 -3.28
N VAL A 50 0.47 21.15 -3.83
CA VAL A 50 0.97 20.89 -5.19
C VAL A 50 2.41 20.42 -5.10
N GLY A 51 2.91 19.81 -6.18
CA GLY A 51 4.33 19.47 -6.25
C GLY A 51 5.22 20.69 -6.02
N HIS A 52 6.26 20.52 -5.24
CA HIS A 52 7.25 21.57 -4.94
C HIS A 52 8.67 21.04 -5.03
N SER A 53 9.65 21.91 -5.13
CA SER A 53 11.06 21.50 -5.17
C SER A 53 11.45 20.74 -3.91
N PRO A 54 12.16 19.61 -4.04
CA PRO A 54 12.62 18.85 -2.89
C PRO A 54 13.66 19.63 -2.08
N MET A 55 13.63 19.46 -0.77
CA MET A 55 14.64 20.07 0.11
C MET A 55 16.03 19.50 -0.20
N ARG A 56 17.02 20.38 -0.30
CA ARG A 56 18.42 19.99 -0.42
C ARG A 56 18.96 19.64 0.97
N LEU A 57 19.07 18.37 1.26
CA LEU A 57 19.57 17.83 2.52
C LEU A 57 20.85 17.03 2.25
N PRO A 58 21.81 17.00 3.18
CA PRO A 58 22.93 16.07 3.12
C PRO A 58 22.45 14.64 3.41
N MET A 59 23.12 13.65 2.88
CA MET A 59 22.84 12.24 3.20
C MET A 59 23.01 12.01 4.73
N PRO A 60 22.09 11.32 5.39
CA PRO A 60 22.24 11.01 6.80
C PRO A 60 23.43 10.05 7.05
N SER A 61 24.04 10.16 8.23
CA SER A 61 25.05 9.19 8.64
C SER A 61 24.45 7.79 8.75
N THR A 62 25.06 6.83 8.08
CA THR A 62 24.69 5.40 8.13
C THR A 62 25.20 4.69 9.40
N LYS A 63 26.05 5.35 10.21
CA LYS A 63 26.56 4.85 11.50
C LYS A 63 25.56 4.99 12.64
N ARG A 64 24.25 4.93 12.35
CA ARG A 64 23.20 5.02 13.37
C ARG A 64 22.76 3.61 13.79
N PRO A 65 22.20 3.44 15.00
CA PRO A 65 21.63 2.15 15.40
C PRO A 65 20.57 1.67 14.43
N HIS A 66 20.63 0.41 14.06
CA HIS A 66 19.64 -0.28 13.23
C HIS A 66 18.46 -0.70 14.12
N VAL A 67 17.48 0.16 14.28
CA VAL A 67 16.34 -0.05 15.17
C VAL A 67 15.03 0.20 14.43
N ASN A 68 14.01 -0.53 14.83
CA ASN A 68 12.66 -0.30 14.35
C ASN A 68 12.18 1.08 14.76
N LYS A 69 11.36 1.69 13.90
CA LYS A 69 10.79 3.01 14.08
C LYS A 69 9.30 2.99 13.80
N ILE A 70 8.59 3.93 14.36
CA ILE A 70 7.23 4.25 13.91
C ILE A 70 7.31 5.54 13.09
N ILE A 71 6.96 5.47 11.82
CA ILE A 71 6.82 6.66 10.97
C ILE A 71 5.35 6.98 10.86
N THR A 72 4.98 8.16 11.32
CA THR A 72 3.61 8.68 11.27
C THR A 72 3.50 9.68 10.15
N LEU A 73 2.61 9.41 9.20
CA LEU A 73 2.20 10.32 8.14
C LEU A 73 0.88 10.96 8.57
N LYS A 74 0.89 12.24 8.90
CA LYS A 74 -0.33 13.03 9.08
C LYS A 74 -0.78 13.49 7.72
N THR A 75 -1.92 13.01 7.27
CA THR A 75 -2.48 13.37 5.96
C THR A 75 -3.74 14.20 6.11
N ASN A 76 -4.15 14.88 5.05
CA ASN A 76 -5.44 15.57 4.99
C ASN A 76 -6.66 14.64 5.18
N CYS A 77 -6.47 13.31 5.04
CA CYS A 77 -7.50 12.29 5.23
C CYS A 77 -7.39 11.55 6.58
N GLY A 78 -6.40 11.90 7.41
CA GLY A 78 -6.15 11.26 8.70
C GLY A 78 -4.72 10.72 8.81
N GLU A 79 -4.49 9.94 9.86
CA GLU A 79 -3.14 9.49 10.22
C GLU A 79 -2.87 8.07 9.73
N ILE A 80 -1.75 7.89 9.03
CA ILE A 80 -1.22 6.59 8.62
C ILE A 80 0.06 6.33 9.43
N GLN A 81 0.13 5.20 10.14
CA GLN A 81 1.32 4.80 10.89
C GLN A 81 1.97 3.58 10.25
N ILE A 82 3.27 3.65 10.10
CA ILE A 82 4.13 2.62 9.52
C ILE A 82 5.09 2.12 10.60
N ALA A 83 5.01 0.82 10.93
CA ALA A 83 6.08 0.14 11.66
C ALA A 83 7.22 -0.12 10.68
N ALA A 84 8.28 0.66 10.79
CA ALA A 84 9.44 0.59 9.92
C ALA A 84 10.48 -0.41 10.48
N ASP A 85 10.90 -1.35 9.63
CA ASP A 85 11.81 -2.45 9.98
C ASP A 85 13.27 -2.02 9.80
N GLY A 86 13.81 -1.36 10.80
CA GLY A 86 15.21 -0.91 10.81
C GLY A 86 16.22 -2.03 11.08
N VAL A 87 15.79 -3.25 11.32
CA VAL A 87 16.65 -4.42 11.43
C VAL A 87 16.95 -5.04 10.08
N ASN A 88 15.93 -5.24 9.26
CA ASN A 88 16.08 -5.87 7.94
C ASN A 88 16.32 -4.87 6.79
N ALA A 89 15.90 -3.60 6.95
CA ALA A 89 16.14 -2.52 5.99
C ALA A 89 16.76 -1.27 6.67
N PRO A 90 17.94 -1.40 7.30
CA PRO A 90 18.50 -0.36 8.16
C PRO A 90 18.81 0.95 7.44
N LEU A 91 19.43 0.91 6.27
CA LEU A 91 19.79 2.13 5.53
C LEU A 91 18.54 2.85 5.03
N THR A 92 17.56 2.10 4.56
CA THR A 92 16.26 2.64 4.14
C THR A 92 15.55 3.32 5.31
N VAL A 93 15.45 2.65 6.47
CA VAL A 93 14.77 3.23 7.65
C VAL A 93 15.54 4.42 8.22
N ILE A 94 16.87 4.42 8.20
CA ILE A 94 17.69 5.60 8.57
C ILE A 94 17.37 6.77 7.62
N SER A 95 17.37 6.53 6.30
CA SER A 95 17.10 7.55 5.29
C SER A 95 15.68 8.11 5.42
N MET A 96 14.67 7.24 5.44
CA MET A 96 13.26 7.62 5.51
C MET A 96 12.91 8.34 6.82
N SER A 97 13.46 7.89 7.95
CA SER A 97 13.29 8.55 9.25
C SER A 97 13.95 9.94 9.28
N TYR A 98 15.13 10.06 8.68
CA TYR A 98 15.81 11.34 8.56
C TYR A 98 15.00 12.33 7.72
N LEU A 99 14.55 11.91 6.54
CA LEU A 99 13.71 12.71 5.65
C LEU A 99 12.41 13.16 6.34
N ALA A 100 11.72 12.22 7.02
CA ALA A 100 10.52 12.53 7.79
C ALA A 100 10.76 13.60 8.86
N ASN A 101 11.81 13.44 9.66
CA ASN A 101 12.11 14.36 10.76
C ASN A 101 12.68 15.71 10.30
N LYS A 102 13.08 15.82 9.03
CA LYS A 102 13.50 17.09 8.41
C LYS A 102 12.36 17.80 7.67
N GLY A 103 11.14 17.24 7.67
CA GLY A 103 10.01 17.81 6.96
C GLY A 103 10.06 17.65 5.44
N TYR A 104 10.91 16.73 4.95
CA TYR A 104 11.09 16.52 3.50
C TYR A 104 9.79 16.14 2.78
N PHE A 105 8.90 15.42 3.47
CA PHE A 105 7.62 14.97 2.94
C PHE A 105 6.48 15.96 3.21
N ASP A 106 6.71 17.02 3.97
CA ASP A 106 5.66 17.92 4.41
C ASP A 106 5.03 18.65 3.20
N ASN A 107 3.70 18.71 3.19
CA ASN A 107 2.88 19.26 2.12
C ASN A 107 3.08 18.61 0.74
N SER A 108 3.52 17.36 0.67
CA SER A 108 3.70 16.63 -0.57
C SER A 108 2.50 15.71 -0.89
N PRO A 109 1.95 15.76 -2.12
CA PRO A 109 0.87 14.85 -2.51
C PRO A 109 1.38 13.43 -2.75
N CYS A 110 0.53 12.43 -2.50
CA CYS A 110 0.73 11.09 -3.03
C CYS A 110 0.30 11.12 -4.51
N HIS A 111 1.25 11.04 -5.38
CA HIS A 111 1.10 11.40 -6.79
C HIS A 111 0.55 10.30 -7.69
N ARG A 112 0.46 9.05 -7.19
CA ARG A 112 -0.02 7.93 -8.00
C ARG A 112 -0.77 6.90 -7.16
N ILE A 113 -1.90 6.43 -7.69
CA ILE A 113 -2.59 5.25 -7.20
C ILE A 113 -2.92 4.32 -8.36
N THR A 114 -2.84 3.01 -8.12
CA THR A 114 -3.13 1.98 -9.12
C THR A 114 -4.19 1.03 -8.60
N ASN A 115 -5.11 0.60 -9.45
CA ASN A 115 -6.25 -0.27 -9.10
C ASN A 115 -6.44 -1.44 -10.08
N SER A 116 -5.39 -1.75 -10.84
CA SER A 116 -5.36 -2.90 -11.74
C SER A 116 -3.95 -3.49 -11.81
N GLY A 117 -3.83 -4.81 -11.72
CA GLY A 117 -2.56 -5.53 -11.73
C GLY A 117 -1.75 -5.37 -10.45
N ILE A 118 -1.43 -4.15 -10.07
CA ILE A 118 -0.87 -3.79 -8.76
C ILE A 118 -1.82 -2.84 -8.03
N PHE A 119 -1.83 -2.90 -6.70
CA PHE A 119 -2.76 -2.16 -5.85
C PHE A 119 -1.97 -1.36 -4.81
N VAL A 120 -1.48 -0.20 -5.25
CA VAL A 120 -0.56 0.62 -4.44
C VAL A 120 -0.96 2.09 -4.45
N LEU A 121 -0.69 2.78 -3.33
CA LEU A 121 -0.62 4.24 -3.24
C LEU A 121 0.85 4.64 -3.15
N GLN A 122 1.34 5.42 -4.10
CA GLN A 122 2.73 5.89 -4.18
C GLN A 122 2.84 7.34 -3.74
N CYS A 123 3.78 7.60 -2.83
CA CYS A 123 4.06 8.88 -2.21
C CYS A 123 5.57 9.13 -2.14
N GLY A 124 5.97 10.23 -1.49
CA GLY A 124 7.37 10.47 -1.13
C GLY A 124 8.19 11.21 -2.18
N ASP A 125 7.54 11.68 -3.24
CA ASP A 125 8.10 12.63 -4.20
C ASP A 125 7.51 14.03 -3.93
N PRO A 126 8.28 14.97 -3.37
CA PRO A 126 7.80 16.33 -3.16
C PRO A 126 7.37 17.03 -4.44
N THR A 127 7.97 16.68 -5.59
CA THR A 127 7.62 17.30 -6.87
C THR A 127 6.31 16.80 -7.46
N ALA A 128 5.78 15.70 -6.93
CA ALA A 128 4.61 14.99 -7.46
C ALA A 128 4.73 14.52 -8.92
N SER A 129 5.93 14.53 -9.50
CA SER A 129 6.19 14.13 -10.89
C SER A 129 6.41 12.64 -11.07
N GLY A 130 6.67 11.91 -9.99
CA GLY A 130 7.14 10.52 -10.01
C GLY A 130 8.65 10.38 -10.27
N SER A 131 9.38 11.49 -10.42
CA SER A 131 10.83 11.51 -10.73
C SER A 131 11.65 12.20 -9.65
N GLY A 132 11.01 12.88 -8.70
CA GLY A 132 11.69 13.61 -7.63
C GLY A 132 12.22 12.69 -6.53
N GLY A 133 13.26 13.17 -5.85
CA GLY A 133 13.92 12.45 -4.76
C GLY A 133 15.02 13.28 -4.11
N PRO A 134 15.66 12.76 -3.05
CA PRO A 134 16.84 13.39 -2.43
C PRO A 134 18.07 13.23 -3.34
N ALA A 135 19.15 13.94 -3.00
CA ALA A 135 20.40 13.90 -3.75
C ALA A 135 21.20 12.59 -3.56
N TRP A 136 20.65 11.59 -2.89
CA TRP A 136 21.29 10.28 -2.67
C TRP A 136 20.32 9.14 -2.93
N GLN A 137 20.86 7.97 -3.09
CA GLN A 137 20.14 6.70 -3.18
C GLN A 137 20.71 5.74 -2.15
N VAL A 138 19.87 4.79 -1.69
CA VAL A 138 20.31 3.68 -0.84
C VAL A 138 20.16 2.37 -1.60
N PRO A 139 21.01 1.38 -1.35
CA PRO A 139 20.94 0.07 -2.00
C PRO A 139 19.65 -0.66 -1.63
N ASP A 140 19.37 -1.72 -2.37
CA ASP A 140 18.26 -2.62 -2.06
C ASP A 140 18.54 -3.39 -0.77
N GLU A 141 17.54 -3.46 0.09
CA GLU A 141 17.56 -4.19 1.35
C GLU A 141 16.28 -5.03 1.44
N ASN A 142 16.32 -6.12 2.21
CA ASN A 142 15.13 -6.92 2.55
C ASN A 142 14.20 -7.18 1.34
N LEU A 143 14.78 -7.56 0.19
CA LEU A 143 13.99 -7.95 -0.97
C LEU A 143 13.22 -9.23 -0.65
N PRO A 144 11.89 -9.26 -0.82
CA PRO A 144 11.11 -10.45 -0.51
C PRO A 144 11.49 -11.61 -1.43
N LYS A 145 11.38 -12.82 -0.89
CA LYS A 145 11.68 -14.06 -1.62
C LYS A 145 10.39 -14.84 -1.83
N GLY A 146 10.37 -15.66 -2.89
CA GLY A 146 9.24 -16.53 -3.20
C GLY A 146 8.40 -16.05 -4.37
N ILE A 147 7.24 -16.64 -4.51
CA ILE A 147 6.26 -16.40 -5.58
C ILE A 147 4.89 -16.10 -4.94
N GLY A 148 4.01 -15.47 -5.70
CA GLY A 148 2.65 -15.13 -5.24
C GLY A 148 2.59 -13.76 -4.56
N ASN A 149 1.82 -13.66 -3.49
CA ASN A 149 1.64 -12.39 -2.76
C ASN A 149 2.81 -12.12 -1.80
N ILE A 150 3.94 -11.70 -2.34
CA ILE A 150 5.16 -11.39 -1.56
C ILE A 150 5.14 -9.99 -0.92
N TYR A 151 4.16 -9.15 -1.28
CA TYR A 151 3.86 -7.86 -0.65
C TYR A 151 2.39 -7.84 -0.23
N PRO A 152 2.01 -8.48 0.89
CA PRO A 152 0.62 -8.49 1.35
C PRO A 152 0.12 -7.09 1.67
N ALA A 153 -1.20 -6.93 1.74
CA ALA A 153 -1.83 -5.66 2.08
C ALA A 153 -1.27 -5.10 3.40
N GLY A 154 -0.92 -3.82 3.38
CA GLY A 154 -0.21 -3.13 4.45
C GLY A 154 1.29 -3.08 4.27
N SER A 155 1.90 -3.82 3.34
CA SER A 155 3.32 -3.70 3.03
C SER A 155 3.68 -2.28 2.59
N VAL A 156 4.84 -1.80 3.05
CA VAL A 156 5.41 -0.50 2.62
C VAL A 156 6.79 -0.76 2.04
N ALA A 157 6.95 -0.44 0.75
CA ALA A 157 8.19 -0.70 0.04
C ALA A 157 8.67 0.54 -0.73
N MET A 158 9.99 0.57 -1.04
CA MET A 158 10.56 1.66 -1.82
C MET A 158 10.18 1.54 -3.30
N ALA A 159 9.78 2.65 -3.90
CA ALA A 159 9.76 2.78 -5.34
C ALA A 159 11.18 3.09 -5.84
N ASN A 160 11.56 2.48 -6.97
CA ASN A 160 12.89 2.65 -7.56
C ASN A 160 12.83 2.68 -9.10
N SER A 161 13.93 3.05 -9.71
CA SER A 161 14.15 3.05 -11.18
C SER A 161 15.09 1.93 -11.62
N GLY A 162 15.13 0.85 -10.88
CA GLY A 162 16.03 -0.30 -11.04
C GLY A 162 16.77 -0.61 -9.73
N ALA A 163 17.60 -1.64 -9.75
CA ALA A 163 18.32 -2.10 -8.57
C ALA A 163 19.18 -0.98 -7.94
N ASN A 164 19.12 -0.89 -6.61
CA ASN A 164 19.94 0.04 -5.81
C ASN A 164 19.68 1.54 -6.08
N THR A 165 18.49 1.91 -6.56
CA THR A 165 18.12 3.30 -6.84
C THR A 165 17.03 3.85 -5.92
N ASN A 166 16.96 3.37 -4.67
CA ASN A 166 15.97 3.79 -3.70
C ASN A 166 16.25 5.22 -3.20
N GLY A 167 15.37 6.16 -3.50
CA GLY A 167 15.45 7.56 -3.05
C GLY A 167 14.55 7.84 -1.84
N SER A 168 13.49 8.61 -2.06
CA SER A 168 12.47 8.93 -1.05
C SER A 168 11.09 8.39 -1.39
N GLN A 169 10.86 7.98 -2.64
CA GLN A 169 9.56 7.49 -3.05
C GLN A 169 9.28 6.10 -2.48
N PHE A 170 8.08 5.92 -1.99
CA PHE A 170 7.61 4.65 -1.44
C PHE A 170 6.17 4.40 -1.85
N PHE A 171 5.73 3.16 -1.74
CA PHE A 171 4.34 2.81 -1.93
C PHE A 171 3.79 1.97 -0.78
N ILE A 172 2.50 2.12 -0.56
CA ILE A 172 1.70 1.32 0.39
C ILE A 172 0.86 0.36 -0.43
N VAL A 173 1.04 -0.95 -0.23
CA VAL A 173 0.19 -1.97 -0.82
C VAL A 173 -1.13 -2.01 -0.05
N TYR A 174 -2.26 -1.86 -0.73
CA TYR A 174 -3.55 -1.80 -0.06
C TYR A 174 -4.46 -3.01 -0.32
N ASP A 175 -4.07 -3.91 -1.24
CA ASP A 175 -4.81 -5.13 -1.56
C ASP A 175 -3.87 -6.32 -1.76
N ASP A 176 -4.29 -7.51 -1.32
CA ASP A 176 -3.52 -8.75 -1.41
C ASP A 176 -3.39 -9.30 -2.83
N ASN A 177 -4.16 -8.79 -3.78
CA ASN A 177 -4.09 -9.17 -5.19
C ASN A 177 -2.97 -8.45 -5.97
N SER A 178 -2.11 -7.69 -5.32
CA SER A 178 -0.97 -7.01 -5.96
C SER A 178 0.03 -8.00 -6.56
N ARG A 179 0.33 -7.82 -7.86
CA ARG A 179 1.27 -8.66 -8.61
C ARG A 179 2.63 -7.98 -8.77
N LEU A 180 3.26 -7.66 -7.65
CA LEU A 180 4.57 -7.03 -7.61
C LEU A 180 5.68 -8.08 -7.70
N GLY A 181 6.69 -7.83 -8.55
CA GLY A 181 7.93 -8.62 -8.55
C GLY A 181 8.82 -8.30 -7.34
N PRO A 182 9.80 -9.16 -6.99
CA PRO A 182 10.61 -9.07 -5.76
C PRO A 182 11.73 -8.02 -5.85
N ASN A 183 11.47 -6.85 -6.44
CA ASN A 183 12.49 -5.86 -6.78
C ASN A 183 12.43 -4.59 -5.92
N TYR A 184 11.60 -4.59 -4.87
CA TYR A 184 11.35 -3.40 -4.06
C TYR A 184 11.72 -3.66 -2.60
N THR A 185 12.59 -2.85 -2.04
CA THR A 185 12.97 -2.92 -0.62
C THR A 185 11.74 -2.86 0.27
N LEU A 186 11.40 -3.96 0.95
CA LEU A 186 10.31 -4.03 1.92
C LEU A 186 10.84 -3.51 3.25
N TRP A 187 10.44 -2.28 3.64
CA TRP A 187 10.99 -1.61 4.81
C TRP A 187 9.99 -1.33 5.93
N GLY A 188 8.71 -1.70 5.74
CA GLY A 188 7.74 -1.46 6.79
C GLY A 188 6.37 -2.06 6.53
N LYS A 189 5.50 -1.89 7.51
CA LYS A 189 4.11 -2.32 7.47
C LYS A 189 3.21 -1.23 8.07
N VAL A 190 2.10 -0.93 7.41
CA VAL A 190 1.05 -0.07 7.97
C VAL A 190 0.39 -0.76 9.15
N ILE A 191 0.39 -0.09 10.29
CA ILE A 191 -0.23 -0.55 11.55
C ILE A 191 -1.49 0.26 11.91
N LYS A 192 -1.71 1.43 11.25
CA LYS A 192 -2.89 2.27 11.39
C LYS A 192 -3.15 3.02 10.08
N GLY A 193 -4.42 3.17 9.68
CA GLY A 193 -4.82 4.00 8.54
C GLY A 193 -4.75 3.31 7.17
N LEU A 194 -4.64 1.98 7.10
CA LEU A 194 -4.75 1.26 5.82
C LEU A 194 -6.16 1.39 5.22
N ASP A 195 -7.17 1.55 6.04
CA ASP A 195 -8.54 1.80 5.65
C ASP A 195 -8.71 3.16 4.94
N ILE A 196 -7.94 4.19 5.33
CA ILE A 196 -7.86 5.47 4.62
C ILE A 196 -7.35 5.25 3.19
N VAL A 197 -6.25 4.50 3.03
CA VAL A 197 -5.70 4.19 1.71
C VAL A 197 -6.70 3.44 0.84
N LYS A 198 -7.38 2.44 1.41
CA LYS A 198 -8.43 1.67 0.73
C LYS A 198 -9.63 2.53 0.33
N ALA A 199 -10.01 3.49 1.17
CA ALA A 199 -11.11 4.41 0.88
C ALA A 199 -10.76 5.35 -0.29
N VAL A 200 -9.55 5.91 -0.30
CA VAL A 200 -9.03 6.72 -1.42
C VAL A 200 -8.96 5.87 -2.70
N ALA A 201 -8.44 4.66 -2.62
CA ALA A 201 -8.34 3.74 -3.75
C ALA A 201 -9.70 3.39 -4.37
N ALA A 202 -10.76 3.31 -3.56
CA ALA A 202 -12.10 3.00 -4.03
C ALA A 202 -12.69 4.07 -4.97
N LEU A 203 -12.17 5.30 -4.94
CA LEU A 203 -12.53 6.38 -5.86
C LEU A 203 -11.72 6.38 -7.16
N GLY A 204 -10.68 5.52 -7.25
CA GLY A 204 -9.85 5.40 -8.44
C GLY A 204 -8.88 6.55 -8.66
N SER A 205 -8.41 6.66 -9.89
CA SER A 205 -7.46 7.67 -10.36
C SER A 205 -7.90 8.26 -11.69
N ASP A 206 -7.23 9.34 -12.10
CA ASP A 206 -7.42 9.96 -13.42
C ASP A 206 -6.80 9.16 -14.57
N ASN A 207 -6.11 8.06 -14.28
CA ASN A 207 -5.41 7.19 -15.23
C ASN A 207 -4.36 7.91 -16.10
N SER A 208 -3.80 9.00 -15.60
CA SER A 208 -2.84 9.83 -16.34
C SER A 208 -1.44 9.23 -16.45
N ASN A 209 -1.11 8.19 -15.63
CA ASN A 209 0.25 7.64 -15.61
C ASN A 209 0.41 6.50 -16.65
N PRO A 210 1.37 6.60 -17.60
CA PRO A 210 1.59 5.57 -18.62
C PRO A 210 1.95 4.18 -18.07
N ALA A 211 2.52 4.13 -16.86
CA ALA A 211 2.84 2.86 -16.16
C ALA A 211 1.62 2.29 -15.39
N GLY A 212 0.42 2.82 -15.65
CA GLY A 212 -0.84 2.44 -15.02
C GLY A 212 -1.21 3.25 -13.79
N GLY A 213 -2.52 3.46 -13.60
CA GLY A 213 -3.06 4.34 -12.59
C GLY A 213 -2.83 5.82 -12.90
N GLY A 214 -2.81 6.65 -11.89
CA GLY A 214 -2.63 8.09 -12.03
C GLY A 214 -2.82 8.82 -10.71
N VAL A 215 -3.07 10.11 -10.79
CA VAL A 215 -3.36 10.94 -9.61
C VAL A 215 -4.64 10.42 -8.94
N PRO A 216 -4.66 10.21 -7.62
CA PRO A 216 -5.88 9.80 -6.92
C PRO A 216 -7.02 10.79 -7.13
N ASN A 217 -8.22 10.30 -7.49
CA ASN A 217 -9.42 11.15 -7.63
C ASN A 217 -9.81 11.82 -6.31
N GLN A 218 -9.51 11.20 -5.17
CA GLN A 218 -9.48 11.85 -3.86
C GLN A 218 -8.03 12.22 -3.53
N ALA A 219 -7.73 13.50 -3.57
CA ALA A 219 -6.39 13.98 -3.22
C ALA A 219 -6.02 13.55 -1.78
N ILE A 220 -4.85 12.94 -1.65
CA ILE A 220 -4.24 12.59 -0.37
C ILE A 220 -2.83 13.18 -0.31
N THR A 221 -2.58 13.99 0.73
CA THR A 221 -1.35 14.75 0.91
C THR A 221 -0.76 14.45 2.27
N ILE A 222 0.55 14.25 2.33
CA ILE A 222 1.29 14.19 3.58
C ILE A 222 1.47 15.63 4.07
N GLU A 223 0.66 16.05 5.04
CA GLU A 223 0.78 17.37 5.67
C GLU A 223 2.03 17.44 6.54
N ARG A 224 2.39 16.34 7.17
CA ARG A 224 3.59 16.19 8.00
C ARG A 224 3.99 14.73 8.18
N ALA A 225 5.29 14.44 8.17
CA ALA A 225 5.85 13.14 8.53
C ALA A 225 6.76 13.25 9.76
N ILE A 226 6.67 12.25 10.67
CA ILE A 226 7.46 12.20 11.90
C ILE A 226 7.92 10.75 12.13
N ALA A 227 9.20 10.53 12.42
CA ALA A 227 9.76 9.24 12.82
C ALA A 227 10.20 9.26 14.30
N ARG A 228 9.80 8.21 15.03
CA ARG A 228 10.14 8.02 16.46
C ARG A 228 10.68 6.61 16.71
#